data_e97fb58317964fc0c8e7ee06c2597cce
#
_entry.id   e97fb58317964fc0c8e7ee06c2597cce
#
_cell.length_a   1.000
_cell.length_b   1.000
_cell.length_c   1.000
_cell.angle_alpha   90.00
_cell.angle_beta   90.00
_cell.angle_gamma   90.00
#
_symmetry.space_group_name_H-M   'P 1'
#
loop_
_entity.id
_entity.type
_entity.pdbx_description
1 polymer ?
#
loop_
_entity_poly.entity_id
_entity_poly.type
_entity_poly.pdbx_seq_one_letter_code
_entity_poly.pdbx_strand_id
1 'polypeptide(L)'
;IRDYYASRGLGDVYKRQLEERGAAPERLHNNVFARSADFDPARPTLLLNSHHDTVRPAASYTRDPFTPTAEGDRLYGLGSNDAGASVVSLARTFLTFREQSLPFNLLLALSAEEECMGEHGMRALLPQLGTIDMALVGEPTGMQAAVGERGLVVLDCEARGKSGHAARNEGINALYIALDDIARLRSFRFDRVSELLGPIGIAVTQIAAGTQHNVVPDSCRFVVDLRTTDAYTNEETVEILRGALRSQAAPRSTRIRASALDAAHPLARAAQAAGRRSYVSPTTSDMALMPFPSLKMGPGESSRSHTADEYVLLSEIGEGIGIYEEFIRQLAGIL
;
A
#
# COMPACT_ATOMS: atom_id res chain seq x y z
N ILE A 1 20.68 2.42 6.62
CA ILE A 1 19.38 2.87 6.06
C ILE A 1 18.54 1.66 5.59
N ARG A 2 19.17 0.65 4.94
CA ARG A 2 18.47 -0.57 4.45
C ARG A 2 17.96 -1.51 5.58
N ASP A 3 18.52 -1.42 6.78
CA ASP A 3 18.24 -2.41 7.84
C ASP A 3 16.90 -2.19 8.55
N TYR A 4 16.33 -1.00 8.53
CA TYR A 4 15.00 -0.72 9.12
C TYR A 4 13.86 -1.26 8.27
N TYR A 5 13.95 -1.14 6.95
CA TYR A 5 12.90 -1.59 6.03
C TYR A 5 12.93 -3.08 5.72
N ALA A 6 14.09 -3.72 5.88
CA ALA A 6 14.29 -5.12 5.46
C ALA A 6 14.00 -6.15 6.56
N SER A 7 13.68 -5.73 7.79
CA SER A 7 13.33 -6.58 8.94
C SER A 7 14.20 -7.84 9.08
N ARG A 8 15.53 -7.67 8.95
CA ARG A 8 16.48 -8.77 9.03
C ARG A 8 16.30 -9.51 10.35
N GLY A 9 15.98 -10.79 10.27
CA GLY A 9 15.76 -11.66 11.43
C GLY A 9 14.28 -11.92 11.76
N LEU A 10 13.33 -10.99 11.51
CA LEU A 10 11.92 -11.27 11.75
C LEU A 10 11.39 -12.36 10.83
N GLY A 11 11.78 -12.38 9.56
CA GLY A 11 11.45 -13.47 8.65
C GLY A 11 11.88 -14.85 9.19
N ASP A 12 13.08 -14.97 9.81
CA ASP A 12 13.52 -16.21 10.44
C ASP A 12 12.67 -16.59 11.67
N VAL A 13 12.25 -15.59 12.45
CA VAL A 13 11.37 -15.81 13.61
C VAL A 13 10.01 -16.35 13.16
N TYR A 14 9.36 -15.70 12.19
CA TYR A 14 8.06 -16.16 11.67
C TYR A 14 8.15 -17.52 10.98
N LYS A 15 9.21 -17.75 10.17
CA LYS A 15 9.45 -19.05 9.56
C LYS A 15 9.51 -20.16 10.62
N ARG A 16 10.37 -20.00 11.64
CA ARG A 16 10.48 -20.96 12.74
C ARG A 16 9.16 -21.15 13.48
N GLN A 17 8.43 -20.09 13.79
CA GLN A 17 7.15 -20.19 14.50
C GLN A 17 6.10 -20.95 13.69
N LEU A 18 6.06 -20.81 12.37
CA LEU A 18 5.18 -21.54 11.50
C LEU A 18 5.59 -23.03 11.42
N GLU A 19 6.90 -23.33 11.34
CA GLU A 19 7.45 -24.69 11.38
C GLU A 19 7.10 -25.42 12.69
N GLU A 20 7.30 -24.76 13.84
CA GLU A 20 6.96 -25.28 15.16
C GLU A 20 5.47 -25.61 15.30
N ARG A 21 4.61 -25.00 14.50
CA ARG A 21 3.16 -25.25 14.44
C ARG A 21 2.76 -26.17 13.28
N GLY A 22 3.73 -26.83 12.65
CA GLY A 22 3.52 -27.86 11.63
C GLY A 22 3.17 -27.33 10.24
N ALA A 23 3.35 -26.03 9.95
CA ALA A 23 3.33 -25.53 8.59
C ALA A 23 4.66 -25.81 7.89
N ALA A 24 4.69 -25.72 6.55
CA ALA A 24 5.89 -25.85 5.73
C ALA A 24 6.21 -24.49 5.05
N PRO A 25 6.73 -23.50 5.80
CA PRO A 25 6.99 -22.19 5.24
C PRO A 25 8.26 -22.18 4.38
N GLU A 26 8.17 -21.44 3.29
CA GLU A 26 9.29 -21.10 2.42
C GLU A 26 9.75 -19.65 2.71
N ARG A 27 10.96 -19.29 2.27
CA ARG A 27 11.51 -17.96 2.40
C ARG A 27 12.07 -17.46 1.07
N LEU A 28 11.74 -16.22 0.72
CA LEU A 28 12.37 -15.48 -0.36
C LEU A 28 12.82 -14.11 0.16
N HIS A 29 14.14 -13.85 0.17
CA HIS A 29 14.72 -12.70 0.85
C HIS A 29 14.30 -12.67 2.33
N ASN A 30 13.58 -11.62 2.75
CA ASN A 30 13.03 -11.52 4.10
C ASN A 30 11.53 -11.89 4.17
N ASN A 31 10.89 -12.18 3.02
CA ASN A 31 9.49 -12.62 3.00
C ASN A 31 9.39 -14.08 3.40
N VAL A 32 8.30 -14.44 4.09
CA VAL A 32 7.96 -15.80 4.49
C VAL A 32 6.59 -16.13 3.93
N PHE A 33 6.43 -17.30 3.32
CA PHE A 33 5.14 -17.72 2.79
C PHE A 33 4.91 -19.21 3.00
N ALA A 34 3.63 -19.61 3.06
CA ALA A 34 3.23 -20.99 3.27
C ALA A 34 1.93 -21.30 2.55
N ARG A 35 1.77 -22.50 2.03
CA ARG A 35 0.58 -22.99 1.35
C ARG A 35 -0.23 -23.93 2.27
N SER A 36 -1.56 -23.99 2.07
CA SER A 36 -2.41 -25.00 2.69
C SER A 36 -1.97 -26.41 2.31
N ALA A 37 -2.24 -27.39 3.18
CA ALA A 37 -1.74 -28.76 3.01
C ALA A 37 -2.30 -29.46 1.78
N ASP A 38 -3.55 -29.14 1.39
CA ASP A 38 -4.27 -29.71 0.24
C ASP A 38 -4.26 -28.77 -0.98
N PHE A 39 -3.19 -27.99 -1.16
CA PHE A 39 -3.07 -27.01 -2.26
C PHE A 39 -3.26 -27.70 -3.62
N ASP A 40 -4.28 -27.25 -4.36
CA ASP A 40 -4.64 -27.76 -5.69
C ASP A 40 -4.65 -26.61 -6.71
N PRO A 41 -3.75 -26.62 -7.72
CA PRO A 41 -3.69 -25.57 -8.74
C PRO A 41 -4.97 -25.36 -9.55
N ALA A 42 -5.92 -26.31 -9.50
CA ALA A 42 -7.23 -26.17 -10.16
C ALA A 42 -8.25 -25.36 -9.35
N ARG A 43 -7.99 -25.13 -8.06
CA ARG A 43 -8.84 -24.31 -7.20
C ARG A 43 -8.39 -22.86 -7.19
N PRO A 44 -9.31 -21.87 -7.04
CA PRO A 44 -8.92 -20.49 -6.84
C PRO A 44 -8.06 -20.33 -5.57
N THR A 45 -7.16 -19.35 -5.55
CA THR A 45 -6.23 -19.11 -4.46
C THR A 45 -6.54 -17.78 -3.77
N LEU A 46 -6.77 -17.85 -2.45
CA LEU A 46 -6.82 -16.67 -1.57
C LEU A 46 -5.44 -16.45 -0.94
N LEU A 47 -4.84 -15.31 -1.22
CA LEU A 47 -3.65 -14.81 -0.54
C LEU A 47 -4.05 -14.10 0.76
N LEU A 48 -3.47 -14.52 1.88
CA LEU A 48 -3.47 -13.81 3.16
C LEU A 48 -2.11 -13.11 3.29
N ASN A 49 -2.08 -11.79 3.19
CA ASN A 49 -0.85 -11.02 3.22
C ASN A 49 -0.85 -9.99 4.34
N SER A 50 0.28 -9.79 4.98
CA SER A 50 0.58 -8.63 5.82
C SER A 50 2.09 -8.44 5.90
N HIS A 51 2.55 -7.22 6.20
CA HIS A 51 3.97 -6.91 6.29
C HIS A 51 4.49 -6.93 7.73
N HIS A 52 5.78 -7.22 7.87
CA HIS A 52 6.46 -7.27 9.17
C HIS A 52 7.62 -6.29 9.30
N ASP A 53 7.89 -5.49 8.28
CA ASP A 53 8.80 -4.36 8.37
C ASP A 53 8.08 -3.14 8.98
N THR A 54 8.86 -2.12 9.33
CA THR A 54 8.38 -0.92 10.01
C THR A 54 9.06 0.33 9.47
N VAL A 55 8.43 1.48 9.64
CA VAL A 55 9.09 2.78 9.50
C VAL A 55 10.17 2.98 10.57
N ARG A 56 10.96 4.05 10.44
CA ARG A 56 11.86 4.46 11.52
C ARG A 56 11.06 5.01 12.69
N PRO A 57 11.48 4.75 13.94
CA PRO A 57 10.82 5.31 15.09
C PRO A 57 10.88 6.84 15.05
N ALA A 58 9.78 7.49 15.38
CA ALA A 58 9.72 8.94 15.52
C ALA A 58 10.62 9.41 16.69
N ALA A 59 11.25 10.58 16.56
CA ALA A 59 12.11 11.13 17.61
C ALA A 59 11.37 11.43 18.92
N SER A 60 10.05 11.49 18.89
CA SER A 60 9.17 11.76 20.03
C SER A 60 8.78 10.51 20.84
N TYR A 61 9.32 9.31 20.52
CA TYR A 61 9.11 8.14 21.36
C TYR A 61 9.57 8.39 22.80
N THR A 62 8.72 8.05 23.77
CA THR A 62 9.05 8.13 25.21
C THR A 62 9.43 6.76 25.77
N ARG A 63 9.13 5.67 25.03
CA ARG A 63 9.50 4.29 25.33
C ARG A 63 10.58 3.81 24.36
N ASP A 64 11.29 2.75 24.72
CA ASP A 64 12.15 2.07 23.74
C ASP A 64 11.27 1.40 22.66
N PRO A 65 11.32 1.86 21.40
CA PRO A 65 10.48 1.32 20.34
C PRO A 65 10.74 -0.16 20.02
N PHE A 66 11.92 -0.68 20.38
CA PHE A 66 12.35 -2.05 20.08
C PHE A 66 12.17 -3.03 21.23
N THR A 67 11.71 -2.54 22.38
CA THR A 67 11.42 -3.38 23.56
C THR A 67 9.91 -3.44 23.78
N PRO A 68 9.23 -4.55 23.41
CA PRO A 68 7.79 -4.67 23.57
C PRO A 68 7.40 -4.62 25.04
N THR A 69 6.42 -3.77 25.37
CA THR A 69 5.95 -3.58 26.74
C THR A 69 4.44 -3.74 26.81
N ALA A 70 3.96 -4.68 27.63
CA ALA A 70 2.53 -4.87 27.86
C ALA A 70 2.09 -4.10 29.12
N GLU A 71 1.07 -3.25 29.00
CA GLU A 71 0.43 -2.52 30.10
C GLU A 71 -1.10 -2.66 30.01
N GLY A 72 -1.66 -3.45 30.87
CA GLY A 72 -3.08 -3.81 30.77
C GLY A 72 -3.36 -4.51 29.44
N ASP A 73 -4.27 -3.95 28.65
CA ASP A 73 -4.62 -4.47 27.32
C ASP A 73 -3.73 -3.92 26.20
N ARG A 74 -2.77 -3.01 26.48
CA ARG A 74 -1.92 -2.39 25.46
C ARG A 74 -0.59 -3.11 25.34
N LEU A 75 -0.25 -3.46 24.11
CA LEU A 75 1.09 -3.91 23.73
C LEU A 75 1.79 -2.79 22.97
N TYR A 76 2.74 -2.13 23.59
CA TYR A 76 3.57 -1.09 23.00
C TYR A 76 4.76 -1.69 22.26
N GLY A 77 5.12 -1.11 21.14
CA GLY A 77 6.28 -1.45 20.33
C GLY A 77 6.12 -0.95 18.90
N LEU A 78 7.19 -0.55 18.28
CA LEU A 78 7.20 -0.15 16.86
C LEU A 78 6.74 -1.32 15.99
N GLY A 79 5.75 -1.10 15.11
CA GLY A 79 5.16 -2.13 14.28
C GLY A 79 4.21 -3.07 15.01
N SER A 80 3.85 -2.82 16.28
CA SER A 80 2.87 -3.62 17.00
C SER A 80 1.47 -3.48 16.40
N ASN A 81 1.12 -2.26 15.95
CA ASN A 81 -0.13 -1.93 15.29
C ASN A 81 0.01 -2.04 13.75
N ASP A 82 1.11 -1.55 13.18
CA ASP A 82 1.37 -1.45 11.74
C ASP A 82 2.60 -2.29 11.34
N ALA A 83 2.45 -3.55 10.87
CA ALA A 83 1.21 -4.31 10.85
C ALA A 83 1.33 -5.64 11.62
N GLY A 84 2.15 -5.67 12.70
CA GLY A 84 2.43 -6.88 13.49
C GLY A 84 1.17 -7.58 14.03
N ALA A 85 0.17 -6.80 14.45
CA ALA A 85 -1.12 -7.35 14.89
C ALA A 85 -1.81 -8.14 13.76
N SER A 86 -1.78 -7.61 12.53
CA SER A 86 -2.33 -8.29 11.36
C SER A 86 -1.52 -9.53 10.97
N VAL A 87 -0.18 -9.43 11.03
CA VAL A 87 0.74 -10.56 10.77
C VAL A 87 0.39 -11.75 11.66
N VAL A 88 0.32 -11.55 12.97
CA VAL A 88 0.02 -12.67 13.90
C VAL A 88 -1.40 -13.17 13.75
N SER A 89 -2.37 -12.29 13.51
CA SER A 89 -3.77 -12.67 13.33
C SER A 89 -4.00 -13.49 12.07
N LEU A 90 -3.42 -13.07 10.92
CA LEU A 90 -3.50 -13.82 9.66
C LEU A 90 -2.71 -15.14 9.73
N ALA A 91 -1.53 -15.15 10.35
CA ALA A 91 -0.76 -16.38 10.55
C ALA A 91 -1.56 -17.38 11.40
N ARG A 92 -2.22 -16.92 12.47
CA ARG A 92 -3.09 -17.77 13.30
C ARG A 92 -4.28 -18.29 12.50
N THR A 93 -4.96 -17.43 11.75
CA THR A 93 -6.08 -17.82 10.87
C THR A 93 -5.64 -18.87 9.84
N PHE A 94 -4.50 -18.64 9.16
CA PHE A 94 -3.93 -19.62 8.24
C PHE A 94 -3.72 -20.99 8.92
N LEU A 95 -3.12 -21.03 10.10
CA LEU A 95 -2.87 -22.26 10.86
C LEU A 95 -4.17 -22.97 11.26
N THR A 96 -5.27 -22.23 11.51
CA THR A 96 -6.58 -22.80 11.80
C THR A 96 -7.19 -23.53 10.59
N PHE A 97 -7.00 -23.00 9.39
CA PHE A 97 -7.67 -23.51 8.18
C PHE A 97 -6.76 -24.32 7.23
N ARG A 98 -5.44 -24.31 7.41
CA ARG A 98 -4.46 -24.89 6.47
C ARG A 98 -4.66 -26.38 6.14
N GLU A 99 -5.32 -27.15 7.04
CA GLU A 99 -5.61 -28.57 6.89
C GLU A 99 -7.10 -28.85 6.61
N GLN A 100 -7.93 -27.78 6.56
CA GLN A 100 -9.35 -27.90 6.29
C GLN A 100 -9.59 -27.90 4.77
N SER A 101 -10.56 -28.71 4.33
CA SER A 101 -11.00 -28.69 2.94
C SER A 101 -11.84 -27.45 2.68
N LEU A 102 -11.29 -26.51 1.94
CA LEU A 102 -11.96 -25.28 1.50
C LEU A 102 -12.18 -25.32 -0.03
N PRO A 103 -13.18 -24.59 -0.56
CA PRO A 103 -13.38 -24.49 -2.01
C PRO A 103 -12.27 -23.68 -2.72
N PHE A 104 -11.29 -23.17 -1.99
CA PHE A 104 -10.13 -22.42 -2.46
C PHE A 104 -8.87 -22.80 -1.68
N ASN A 105 -7.72 -22.53 -2.28
CA ASN A 105 -6.43 -22.64 -1.62
C ASN A 105 -6.19 -21.47 -0.68
N LEU A 106 -5.50 -21.72 0.45
CA LEU A 106 -4.94 -20.67 1.27
C LEU A 106 -3.44 -20.54 1.03
N LEU A 107 -2.99 -19.32 0.85
CA LEU A 107 -1.60 -18.94 0.72
C LEU A 107 -1.33 -17.81 1.71
N LEU A 108 -0.48 -18.06 2.70
CA LEU A 108 0.00 -17.00 3.63
C LEU A 108 1.26 -16.38 3.05
N ALA A 109 1.37 -15.06 3.07
CA ALA A 109 2.58 -14.31 2.75
C ALA A 109 2.80 -13.20 3.77
N LEU A 110 3.89 -13.31 4.53
CA LEU A 110 4.37 -12.29 5.45
C LEU A 110 5.48 -11.53 4.73
N SER A 111 5.15 -10.34 4.23
CA SER A 111 6.01 -9.53 3.38
C SER A 111 6.96 -8.65 4.19
N ALA A 112 8.05 -8.26 3.54
CA ALA A 112 8.98 -7.24 4.00
C ALA A 112 9.00 -6.10 2.99
N GLU A 113 9.62 -4.97 3.36
CA GLU A 113 9.81 -3.79 2.51
C GLU A 113 8.49 -3.15 1.98
N GLU A 114 7.36 -3.35 2.68
CA GLU A 114 6.10 -2.67 2.36
C GLU A 114 6.26 -1.16 2.53
N GLU A 115 6.78 -0.72 3.65
CA GLU A 115 6.93 0.68 4.08
C GLU A 115 7.81 1.54 3.14
N CYS A 116 8.56 0.89 2.27
CA CYS A 116 9.37 1.55 1.25
C CYS A 116 9.04 1.10 -0.18
N MET A 117 8.02 0.27 -0.38
CA MET A 117 7.68 -0.35 -1.68
C MET A 117 8.91 -0.96 -2.34
N GLY A 118 9.72 -1.69 -1.54
CA GLY A 118 11.04 -2.16 -1.91
C GLY A 118 11.06 -3.25 -2.98
N GLU A 119 12.27 -3.53 -3.50
CA GLU A 119 12.44 -4.51 -4.58
C GLU A 119 12.37 -5.95 -4.10
N HIS A 120 12.69 -6.18 -2.83
CA HIS A 120 12.77 -7.53 -2.24
C HIS A 120 11.55 -7.89 -1.37
N GLY A 121 10.54 -7.02 -1.32
CA GLY A 121 9.25 -7.26 -0.68
C GLY A 121 8.26 -8.01 -1.58
N MET A 122 7.00 -7.60 -1.55
CA MET A 122 5.92 -8.21 -2.33
C MET A 122 6.22 -8.26 -3.84
N ARG A 123 6.97 -7.29 -4.37
CA ARG A 123 7.39 -7.26 -5.79
C ARG A 123 8.22 -8.48 -6.20
N ALA A 124 9.15 -8.91 -5.34
CA ALA A 124 9.94 -10.12 -5.60
C ALA A 124 9.11 -11.38 -5.33
N LEU A 125 8.21 -11.31 -4.36
CA LEU A 125 7.46 -12.46 -3.88
C LEU A 125 6.33 -12.86 -4.84
N LEU A 126 5.50 -11.94 -5.32
CA LEU A 126 4.34 -12.24 -6.16
C LEU A 126 4.62 -13.16 -7.34
N PRO A 127 5.70 -12.97 -8.13
CA PRO A 127 5.99 -13.87 -9.25
C PRO A 127 6.32 -15.33 -8.85
N GLN A 128 6.65 -15.58 -7.58
CA GLN A 128 7.01 -16.90 -7.06
C GLN A 128 5.83 -17.63 -6.43
N LEU A 129 4.73 -16.95 -6.17
CA LEU A 129 3.57 -17.52 -5.48
C LEU A 129 2.66 -18.33 -6.41
N GLY A 130 2.79 -18.16 -7.74
CA GLY A 130 1.92 -18.76 -8.73
C GLY A 130 0.66 -17.94 -8.99
N THR A 131 -0.41 -18.59 -9.45
CA THR A 131 -1.69 -17.90 -9.70
C THR A 131 -2.39 -17.58 -8.40
N ILE A 132 -2.78 -16.32 -8.25
CA ILE A 132 -3.57 -15.80 -7.13
C ILE A 132 -4.83 -15.17 -7.73
N ASP A 133 -5.99 -15.54 -7.22
CA ASP A 133 -7.28 -15.06 -7.72
C ASP A 133 -7.82 -13.89 -6.89
N MET A 134 -7.45 -13.84 -5.60
CA MET A 134 -7.90 -12.78 -4.68
C MET A 134 -6.98 -12.68 -3.46
N ALA A 135 -7.00 -11.54 -2.77
CA ALA A 135 -6.22 -11.33 -1.55
C ALA A 135 -7.00 -10.67 -0.42
N LEU A 136 -6.63 -11.04 0.81
CA LEU A 136 -6.93 -10.33 2.04
C LEU A 136 -5.61 -9.78 2.59
N VAL A 137 -5.50 -8.44 2.64
CA VAL A 137 -4.32 -7.73 3.11
C VAL A 137 -4.56 -7.22 4.53
N GLY A 138 -3.71 -7.62 5.45
CA GLY A 138 -3.79 -7.28 6.86
C GLY A 138 -3.11 -5.95 7.15
N GLU A 139 -3.92 -4.96 7.51
CA GLU A 139 -3.52 -3.60 7.85
C GLU A 139 -4.40 -3.04 8.98
N PRO A 140 -3.96 -2.04 9.77
CA PRO A 140 -4.75 -1.50 10.87
C PRO A 140 -5.97 -0.71 10.37
N THR A 141 -7.12 -1.37 10.31
CA THR A 141 -8.40 -0.82 9.81
C THR A 141 -9.53 -0.85 10.83
N GLY A 142 -9.24 -1.21 12.10
CA GLY A 142 -10.28 -1.51 13.09
C GLY A 142 -11.18 -2.66 12.64
N MET A 143 -10.63 -3.64 11.93
CA MET A 143 -11.36 -4.76 11.30
C MET A 143 -12.48 -4.31 10.35
N GLN A 144 -12.45 -3.08 9.81
CA GLN A 144 -13.36 -2.67 8.74
C GLN A 144 -12.78 -2.99 7.37
N ALA A 145 -13.64 -3.24 6.40
CA ALA A 145 -13.26 -3.69 5.07
C ALA A 145 -12.92 -2.50 4.15
N ALA A 146 -11.64 -2.22 3.96
CA ALA A 146 -11.22 -1.28 2.94
C ALA A 146 -11.30 -1.93 1.56
N VAL A 147 -12.32 -1.54 0.78
CA VAL A 147 -12.61 -2.07 -0.56
C VAL A 147 -11.92 -1.30 -1.68
N GLY A 148 -11.12 -0.30 -1.34
CA GLY A 148 -10.35 0.45 -2.32
C GLY A 148 -9.33 1.36 -1.67
N GLU A 149 -8.29 1.66 -2.43
CA GLU A 149 -7.26 2.66 -2.10
C GLU A 149 -6.78 3.35 -3.37
N ARG A 150 -6.33 4.61 -3.23
CA ARG A 150 -5.81 5.37 -4.36
C ARG A 150 -4.39 4.97 -4.69
N GLY A 151 -4.07 4.95 -6.00
CA GLY A 151 -2.70 4.83 -6.45
C GLY A 151 -1.92 6.14 -6.29
N LEU A 152 -0.63 6.06 -6.54
CA LEU A 152 0.29 7.20 -6.46
C LEU A 152 1.21 7.25 -7.68
N VAL A 153 1.24 8.41 -8.33
CA VAL A 153 2.27 8.76 -9.30
C VAL A 153 2.84 10.12 -8.94
N VAL A 154 4.16 10.21 -8.82
CA VAL A 154 4.86 11.48 -8.67
C VAL A 154 5.52 11.83 -9.99
N LEU A 155 5.17 13.01 -10.55
CA LEU A 155 5.79 13.52 -11.77
C LEU A 155 6.86 14.57 -11.44
N ASP A 156 8.07 14.38 -11.96
CA ASP A 156 9.06 15.42 -12.05
C ASP A 156 8.86 16.16 -13.39
N CYS A 157 8.50 17.44 -13.30
CA CYS A 157 8.20 18.28 -14.44
C CYS A 157 9.29 19.33 -14.67
N GLU A 158 9.66 19.58 -15.93
CA GLU A 158 10.63 20.60 -16.30
C GLU A 158 10.15 21.43 -17.49
N ALA A 159 9.91 22.72 -17.24
CA ALA A 159 9.72 23.70 -18.30
C ALA A 159 11.07 24.19 -18.81
N ARG A 160 11.23 24.27 -20.11
CA ARG A 160 12.42 24.76 -20.80
C ARG A 160 12.16 26.12 -21.47
N GLY A 161 13.04 27.04 -21.25
CA GLY A 161 13.05 28.38 -21.83
C GLY A 161 14.39 28.72 -22.46
N LYS A 162 14.73 30.00 -22.45
CA LYS A 162 16.00 30.54 -22.93
C LYS A 162 16.41 31.68 -22.03
N SER A 163 17.64 31.64 -21.51
CA SER A 163 18.22 32.73 -20.73
C SER A 163 18.30 34.03 -21.51
N GLY A 164 18.14 35.14 -20.83
CA GLY A 164 18.25 36.48 -21.36
C GLY A 164 18.34 37.53 -20.27
N HIS A 165 18.64 38.79 -20.66
CA HIS A 165 18.72 39.90 -19.71
C HIS A 165 17.29 40.41 -19.40
N ALA A 166 16.88 40.36 -18.13
CA ALA A 166 15.50 40.70 -17.72
C ALA A 166 15.10 42.15 -18.14
N ALA A 167 16.04 43.13 -18.04
CA ALA A 167 15.76 44.51 -18.40
C ALA A 167 15.63 44.76 -19.92
N ARG A 168 15.95 43.76 -20.76
CA ARG A 168 15.87 43.88 -22.24
C ARG A 168 14.70 43.10 -22.82
N ASN A 169 13.90 42.43 -21.99
CA ASN A 169 12.86 41.50 -22.44
C ASN A 169 13.39 40.42 -23.41
N GLU A 170 14.64 39.96 -23.23
CA GLU A 170 15.26 38.91 -23.99
C GLU A 170 15.01 37.54 -23.37
N GLY A 171 15.03 36.50 -24.21
CA GLY A 171 14.89 35.12 -23.75
C GLY A 171 13.43 34.62 -23.72
N ILE A 172 13.27 33.44 -23.17
CA ILE A 172 11.97 32.76 -22.93
C ILE A 172 11.93 32.33 -21.47
N ASN A 173 11.04 32.90 -20.70
CA ASN A 173 10.98 32.64 -19.27
C ASN A 173 10.33 31.28 -18.97
N ALA A 174 11.16 30.32 -18.53
CA ALA A 174 10.71 28.98 -18.15
C ALA A 174 9.74 28.99 -16.95
N LEU A 175 9.88 29.94 -16.03
CA LEU A 175 8.97 30.09 -14.90
C LEU A 175 7.54 30.40 -15.37
N TYR A 176 7.37 31.27 -16.38
CA TYR A 176 6.05 31.57 -16.91
C TYR A 176 5.43 30.37 -17.62
N ILE A 177 6.23 29.58 -18.35
CA ILE A 177 5.75 28.31 -18.96
C ILE A 177 5.25 27.37 -17.86
N ALA A 178 6.03 27.20 -16.78
CA ALA A 178 5.62 26.36 -15.64
C ALA A 178 4.36 26.87 -14.94
N LEU A 179 4.21 28.18 -14.77
CA LEU A 179 3.01 28.78 -14.16
C LEU A 179 1.76 28.54 -15.01
N ASP A 180 1.87 28.62 -16.34
CA ASP A 180 0.76 28.31 -17.27
C ASP A 180 0.35 26.83 -17.15
N ASP A 181 1.34 25.92 -17.09
CA ASP A 181 1.09 24.49 -16.91
C ASP A 181 0.50 24.18 -15.52
N ILE A 182 0.96 24.82 -14.45
CA ILE A 182 0.42 24.69 -13.10
C ILE A 182 -1.01 25.21 -13.04
N ALA A 183 -1.31 26.35 -13.69
CA ALA A 183 -2.67 26.88 -13.79
C ALA A 183 -3.60 25.89 -14.52
N ARG A 184 -3.10 25.24 -15.59
CA ARG A 184 -3.81 24.20 -16.30
C ARG A 184 -4.07 22.97 -15.43
N LEU A 185 -3.07 22.47 -14.70
CA LEU A 185 -3.20 21.33 -13.78
C LEU A 185 -4.25 21.59 -12.70
N ARG A 186 -4.33 22.81 -12.14
CA ARG A 186 -5.34 23.19 -11.13
C ARG A 186 -6.77 23.06 -11.63
N SER A 187 -7.00 23.33 -12.91
CA SER A 187 -8.31 23.24 -13.55
C SER A 187 -8.52 21.94 -14.34
N PHE A 188 -7.51 21.11 -14.47
CA PHE A 188 -7.59 19.87 -15.25
C PHE A 188 -8.61 18.91 -14.66
N ARG A 189 -9.38 18.28 -15.52
CA ARG A 189 -10.33 17.23 -15.16
C ARG A 189 -10.18 16.08 -16.15
N PHE A 190 -10.09 14.89 -15.62
CA PHE A 190 -10.14 13.66 -16.39
C PHE A 190 -11.58 13.34 -16.79
N ASP A 191 -11.79 12.78 -17.98
CA ASP A 191 -13.13 12.50 -18.51
C ASP A 191 -13.81 11.34 -17.77
N ARG A 192 -13.03 10.32 -17.37
CA ARG A 192 -13.54 9.19 -16.58
C ARG A 192 -13.31 9.47 -15.09
N VAL A 193 -14.31 9.15 -14.28
CA VAL A 193 -14.27 9.27 -12.81
C VAL A 193 -14.63 7.92 -12.21
N SER A 194 -13.86 7.46 -11.24
CA SER A 194 -14.15 6.23 -10.50
C SER A 194 -15.43 6.40 -9.69
N GLU A 195 -16.33 5.42 -9.75
CA GLU A 195 -17.52 5.40 -8.91
C GLU A 195 -17.18 5.26 -7.43
N LEU A 196 -16.15 4.46 -7.10
CA LEU A 196 -15.73 4.20 -5.73
C LEU A 196 -14.76 5.26 -5.21
N LEU A 197 -13.70 5.57 -6.00
CA LEU A 197 -12.57 6.40 -5.55
C LEU A 197 -12.74 7.89 -5.91
N GLY A 198 -13.75 8.23 -6.73
CA GLY A 198 -13.96 9.59 -7.19
C GLY A 198 -12.94 10.06 -8.24
N PRO A 199 -12.71 11.37 -8.38
CA PRO A 199 -11.78 11.93 -9.36
C PRO A 199 -10.31 11.71 -8.95
N ILE A 200 -9.41 11.68 -9.95
CA ILE A 200 -7.95 11.70 -9.74
C ILE A 200 -7.58 13.02 -9.05
N GLY A 201 -6.81 12.90 -7.96
CA GLY A 201 -6.24 14.05 -7.25
C GLY A 201 -4.98 14.54 -7.93
N ILE A 202 -4.84 15.87 -8.12
CA ILE A 202 -3.66 16.51 -8.68
C ILE A 202 -3.20 17.61 -7.73
N ALA A 203 -1.96 17.52 -7.24
CA ALA A 203 -1.37 18.55 -6.39
C ALA A 203 0.04 18.89 -6.85
N VAL A 204 0.31 20.17 -7.10
CA VAL A 204 1.69 20.65 -7.30
C VAL A 204 2.29 20.95 -5.93
N THR A 205 3.38 20.27 -5.58
CA THR A 205 3.93 20.28 -4.22
C THR A 205 5.27 21.00 -4.10
N GLN A 206 5.97 21.17 -5.23
CA GLN A 206 7.28 21.84 -5.26
C GLN A 206 7.41 22.65 -6.55
N ILE A 207 8.13 23.79 -6.51
CA ILE A 207 8.54 24.57 -7.67
C ILE A 207 9.87 25.26 -7.37
N ALA A 208 10.79 25.28 -8.38
CA ALA A 208 12.07 25.95 -8.29
C ALA A 208 12.51 26.51 -9.67
N ALA A 209 12.94 27.79 -9.71
CA ALA A 209 13.46 28.42 -10.90
C ALA A 209 14.33 29.63 -10.54
N GLY A 210 15.27 29.96 -11.46
CA GLY A 210 16.09 31.17 -11.38
C GLY A 210 17.24 31.10 -10.37
N THR A 211 18.28 31.89 -10.60
CA THR A 211 19.47 32.00 -9.76
C THR A 211 19.82 33.43 -9.42
N GLN A 212 19.45 34.39 -10.30
CA GLN A 212 19.74 35.81 -10.14
C GLN A 212 18.55 36.66 -10.60
N HIS A 213 18.32 37.79 -9.95
CA HIS A 213 17.14 38.65 -10.18
C HIS A 213 17.11 39.31 -11.57
N ASN A 214 18.25 39.44 -12.24
CA ASN A 214 18.40 40.10 -13.54
C ASN A 214 18.57 39.13 -14.73
N VAL A 215 18.43 37.81 -14.49
CA VAL A 215 18.53 36.75 -15.49
C VAL A 215 17.18 36.05 -15.67
N VAL A 216 16.68 36.03 -16.89
CA VAL A 216 15.48 35.24 -17.26
C VAL A 216 15.78 33.76 -17.08
N PRO A 217 15.02 33.01 -16.26
CA PRO A 217 15.27 31.56 -16.07
C PRO A 217 15.02 30.76 -17.36
N ASP A 218 15.97 29.92 -17.73
CA ASP A 218 15.85 28.98 -18.86
C ASP A 218 15.35 27.61 -18.46
N SER A 219 15.21 27.34 -17.15
CA SER A 219 14.62 26.13 -16.60
C SER A 219 13.77 26.46 -15.39
N CYS A 220 12.63 25.77 -15.28
CA CYS A 220 11.80 25.75 -14.10
C CYS A 220 11.36 24.30 -13.82
N ARG A 221 11.63 23.79 -12.62
CA ARG A 221 11.25 22.45 -12.20
C ARG A 221 10.12 22.52 -11.20
N PHE A 222 9.14 21.61 -11.32
CA PHE A 222 8.08 21.45 -10.36
C PHE A 222 7.68 19.97 -10.21
N VAL A 223 7.10 19.64 -9.08
CA VAL A 223 6.70 18.26 -8.75
C VAL A 223 5.18 18.20 -8.61
N VAL A 224 4.60 17.17 -9.22
CA VAL A 224 3.15 16.90 -9.14
C VAL A 224 2.93 15.57 -8.43
N ASP A 225 2.17 15.57 -7.34
CA ASP A 225 1.61 14.39 -6.67
C ASP A 225 0.26 14.07 -7.32
N LEU A 226 0.13 12.87 -7.86
CA LEU A 226 -1.12 12.36 -8.44
C LEU A 226 -1.65 11.22 -7.57
N ARG A 227 -2.89 11.37 -7.10
CA ARG A 227 -3.65 10.31 -6.45
C ARG A 227 -4.56 9.68 -7.46
N THR A 228 -4.09 8.59 -8.08
CA THR A 228 -4.77 7.93 -9.18
C THR A 228 -5.93 7.05 -8.71
N THR A 229 -6.79 6.64 -9.64
CA THR A 229 -7.97 5.82 -9.40
C THR A 229 -8.03 4.69 -10.42
N ASP A 230 -8.93 3.75 -10.23
CA ASP A 230 -9.18 2.61 -11.13
C ASP A 230 -9.79 3.01 -12.48
N ALA A 231 -10.21 4.27 -12.64
CA ALA A 231 -10.75 4.78 -13.92
C ALA A 231 -9.71 4.82 -15.05
N TYR A 232 -8.43 4.89 -14.70
CA TYR A 232 -7.28 4.89 -15.63
C TYR A 232 -6.13 4.11 -15.03
N THR A 233 -5.31 3.50 -15.89
CA THR A 233 -3.98 3.04 -15.45
C THR A 233 -3.08 4.22 -15.09
N ASN A 234 -2.03 3.98 -14.33
CA ASN A 234 -1.07 5.03 -14.01
C ASN A 234 -0.36 5.54 -15.28
N GLU A 235 -0.09 4.64 -16.23
CA GLU A 235 0.50 4.95 -17.52
C GLU A 235 -0.42 5.84 -18.37
N GLU A 236 -1.71 5.50 -18.50
CA GLU A 236 -2.70 6.36 -19.18
C GLU A 236 -2.80 7.74 -18.54
N THR A 237 -2.82 7.80 -17.20
CA THR A 237 -2.87 9.06 -16.45
C THR A 237 -1.68 9.95 -16.78
N VAL A 238 -0.47 9.38 -16.83
CA VAL A 238 0.76 10.11 -17.18
C VAL A 238 0.70 10.62 -18.62
N GLU A 239 0.30 9.79 -19.57
CA GLU A 239 0.26 10.18 -21.00
C GLU A 239 -0.78 11.28 -21.27
N ILE A 240 -1.94 11.22 -20.63
CA ILE A 240 -2.96 12.28 -20.73
C ILE A 240 -2.40 13.61 -20.24
N LEU A 241 -1.72 13.61 -19.07
CA LEU A 241 -1.12 14.85 -18.54
C LEU A 241 0.06 15.34 -19.39
N ARG A 242 0.89 14.45 -19.92
CA ARG A 242 1.96 14.83 -20.88
C ARG A 242 1.41 15.55 -22.08
N GLY A 243 0.31 15.07 -22.65
CA GLY A 243 -0.37 15.73 -23.78
C GLY A 243 -0.97 17.10 -23.43
N ALA A 244 -1.26 17.36 -22.17
CA ALA A 244 -1.84 18.60 -21.68
C ALA A 244 -0.80 19.67 -21.34
N LEU A 245 0.45 19.30 -21.07
CA LEU A 245 1.51 20.20 -20.58
C LEU A 245 2.49 20.57 -21.70
N ARG A 246 3.08 21.76 -21.59
CA ARG A 246 4.23 22.21 -22.38
C ARG A 246 5.55 21.73 -21.79
N SER A 247 5.59 21.57 -20.48
CA SER A 247 6.72 21.04 -19.71
C SER A 247 6.89 19.55 -19.98
N GLN A 248 8.13 19.08 -19.96
CA GLN A 248 8.41 17.65 -19.92
C GLN A 248 7.99 17.10 -18.58
N ALA A 249 7.27 15.98 -18.55
CA ALA A 249 6.80 15.32 -17.33
C ALA A 249 7.31 13.87 -17.30
N ALA A 250 8.07 13.50 -16.28
CA ALA A 250 8.64 12.19 -16.09
C ALA A 250 8.11 11.57 -14.78
N PRO A 251 7.44 10.40 -14.83
CA PRO A 251 7.03 9.73 -13.62
C PRO A 251 8.24 9.10 -12.92
N ARG A 252 8.33 9.24 -11.59
CA ARG A 252 9.31 8.50 -10.77
C ARG A 252 9.01 7.01 -10.78
N SER A 253 7.72 6.66 -10.76
CA SER A 253 7.20 5.29 -10.82
C SER A 253 5.74 5.31 -11.22
N THR A 254 5.27 4.24 -11.90
CA THR A 254 3.84 3.99 -12.20
C THR A 254 3.33 2.72 -11.50
N ARG A 255 4.10 2.15 -10.57
CA ARG A 255 3.82 0.84 -9.98
C ARG A 255 2.76 0.83 -8.88
N ILE A 256 2.58 1.95 -8.16
CA ILE A 256 1.62 2.05 -7.05
C ILE A 256 0.25 2.29 -7.65
N ARG A 257 -0.48 1.21 -7.90
CA ARG A 257 -1.77 1.22 -8.57
C ARG A 257 -2.89 1.54 -7.59
N ALA A 258 -3.99 2.09 -8.12
CA ALA A 258 -5.24 2.13 -7.39
C ALA A 258 -5.85 0.73 -7.32
N SER A 259 -6.54 0.44 -6.23
CA SER A 259 -7.34 -0.77 -6.04
C SER A 259 -8.79 -0.38 -5.79
N ALA A 260 -9.73 -1.05 -6.46
CA ALA A 260 -11.17 -0.87 -6.28
C ALA A 260 -11.86 -2.23 -6.40
N LEU A 261 -12.55 -2.64 -5.35
CA LEU A 261 -13.25 -3.92 -5.27
C LEU A 261 -14.74 -3.69 -5.45
N ASP A 262 -15.35 -4.38 -6.41
CA ASP A 262 -16.80 -4.36 -6.62
C ASP A 262 -17.53 -4.90 -5.38
N ALA A 263 -18.63 -4.26 -5.00
CA ALA A 263 -19.45 -4.70 -3.87
C ALA A 263 -20.07 -6.10 -4.05
N ALA A 264 -20.26 -6.54 -5.30
CA ALA A 264 -20.75 -7.88 -5.62
C ALA A 264 -19.65 -8.96 -5.56
N HIS A 265 -18.36 -8.55 -5.50
CA HIS A 265 -17.24 -9.51 -5.44
C HIS A 265 -17.32 -10.38 -4.17
N PRO A 266 -16.97 -11.69 -4.24
CA PRO A 266 -17.01 -12.59 -3.09
C PRO A 266 -16.33 -12.08 -1.82
N LEU A 267 -15.16 -11.43 -1.94
CA LEU A 267 -14.46 -10.82 -0.80
C LEU A 267 -15.30 -9.74 -0.10
N ALA A 268 -15.92 -8.82 -0.86
CA ALA A 268 -16.74 -7.74 -0.29
C ALA A 268 -17.99 -8.31 0.39
N ARG A 269 -18.63 -9.29 -0.24
CA ARG A 269 -19.81 -10.00 0.30
C ARG A 269 -19.46 -10.78 1.58
N ALA A 270 -18.31 -11.46 1.61
CA ALA A 270 -17.84 -12.19 2.79
C ALA A 270 -17.56 -11.23 3.96
N ALA A 271 -16.93 -10.09 3.71
CA ALA A 271 -16.71 -9.07 4.72
C ALA A 271 -18.03 -8.51 5.26
N GLN A 272 -18.99 -8.22 4.40
CA GLN A 272 -20.33 -7.78 4.80
C GLN A 272 -21.07 -8.84 5.63
N ALA A 273 -21.02 -10.12 5.22
CA ALA A 273 -21.61 -11.23 5.96
C ALA A 273 -20.95 -11.44 7.34
N ALA A 274 -19.65 -11.17 7.44
CA ALA A 274 -18.92 -11.12 8.73
C ALA A 274 -19.21 -9.82 9.54
N GLY A 275 -20.17 -8.99 9.13
CA GLY A 275 -20.59 -7.77 9.81
C GLY A 275 -19.63 -6.59 9.67
N ARG A 276 -18.80 -6.56 8.63
CA ARG A 276 -17.83 -5.48 8.41
C ARG A 276 -18.37 -4.43 7.46
N ARG A 277 -18.10 -3.15 7.77
CA ARG A 277 -18.48 -2.02 6.91
C ARG A 277 -17.40 -1.80 5.85
N SER A 278 -17.85 -1.55 4.61
CA SER A 278 -16.94 -1.18 3.52
C SER A 278 -16.61 0.30 3.56
N TYR A 279 -15.35 0.65 3.24
CA TYR A 279 -14.88 2.03 3.10
C TYR A 279 -13.71 2.12 2.12
N VAL A 280 -13.33 3.33 1.72
CA VAL A 280 -12.14 3.61 0.92
C VAL A 280 -11.01 4.02 1.85
N SER A 281 -9.87 3.31 1.79
CA SER A 281 -8.71 3.63 2.61
C SER A 281 -7.99 4.88 2.09
N PRO A 282 -7.58 5.80 2.98
CA PRO A 282 -6.72 6.92 2.60
C PRO A 282 -5.25 6.53 2.43
N THR A 283 -4.84 5.36 2.96
CA THR A 283 -3.45 4.87 2.94
C THR A 283 -3.27 3.80 1.88
N THR A 284 -2.07 3.75 1.32
CA THR A 284 -1.62 2.73 0.36
C THR A 284 -1.06 1.53 1.12
N SER A 285 -1.13 0.34 0.53
CA SER A 285 -0.61 -0.92 1.09
C SER A 285 -0.03 -1.81 -0.01
N ASP A 286 0.39 -3.03 0.32
CA ASP A 286 0.80 -4.04 -0.65
C ASP A 286 -0.28 -4.34 -1.73
N MET A 287 -1.56 -4.00 -1.46
CA MET A 287 -2.62 -4.08 -2.49
C MET A 287 -2.28 -3.31 -3.77
N ALA A 288 -1.55 -2.20 -3.66
CA ALA A 288 -1.12 -1.39 -4.80
C ALA A 288 -0.23 -2.16 -5.81
N LEU A 289 0.38 -3.26 -5.38
CA LEU A 289 1.23 -4.13 -6.20
C LEU A 289 0.47 -5.34 -6.76
N MET A 290 -0.76 -5.60 -6.30
CA MET A 290 -1.55 -6.78 -6.63
C MET A 290 -2.44 -6.51 -7.87
N PRO A 291 -2.30 -7.29 -8.97
CA PRO A 291 -3.11 -7.10 -10.18
C PRO A 291 -4.45 -7.86 -10.14
N PHE A 292 -4.85 -8.36 -8.98
CA PHE A 292 -6.07 -9.14 -8.76
C PHE A 292 -6.94 -8.51 -7.67
N PRO A 293 -8.23 -8.86 -7.57
CA PRO A 293 -9.14 -8.37 -6.55
C PRO A 293 -8.58 -8.54 -5.14
N SER A 294 -8.55 -7.46 -4.37
CA SER A 294 -7.98 -7.43 -3.04
C SER A 294 -8.84 -6.63 -2.07
N LEU A 295 -8.87 -7.06 -0.81
CA LEU A 295 -9.54 -6.42 0.31
C LEU A 295 -8.52 -6.15 1.41
N LYS A 296 -8.55 -4.97 2.03
CA LYS A 296 -7.71 -4.64 3.17
C LYS A 296 -8.53 -4.63 4.46
N MET A 297 -8.09 -5.38 5.46
CA MET A 297 -8.76 -5.47 6.76
C MET A 297 -7.76 -5.99 7.80
N GLY A 298 -7.79 -5.45 9.02
CA GLY A 298 -6.97 -5.98 10.11
C GLY A 298 -7.19 -5.28 11.45
N PRO A 299 -6.72 -5.89 12.56
CA PRO A 299 -6.80 -5.31 13.89
C PRO A 299 -5.91 -4.07 14.02
N GLY A 300 -6.20 -3.26 15.02
CA GLY A 300 -5.54 -1.99 15.25
C GLY A 300 -6.18 -0.85 14.46
N GLU A 301 -5.71 0.36 14.72
CA GLU A 301 -6.24 1.60 14.16
C GLU A 301 -5.19 2.34 13.35
N SER A 302 -5.53 2.78 12.12
CA SER A 302 -4.61 3.53 11.26
C SER A 302 -4.09 4.83 11.89
N SER A 303 -4.82 5.41 12.83
CA SER A 303 -4.40 6.60 13.57
C SER A 303 -3.22 6.37 14.53
N ARG A 304 -2.88 5.13 14.83
CA ARG A 304 -1.75 4.74 15.67
C ARG A 304 -0.49 4.43 14.86
N SER A 305 -0.63 4.25 13.54
CA SER A 305 0.50 4.00 12.64
C SER A 305 1.41 5.21 12.54
N HIS A 306 2.71 4.99 12.47
CA HIS A 306 3.75 6.01 12.30
C HIS A 306 3.78 7.07 13.43
N THR A 307 3.22 6.76 14.60
CA THR A 307 3.20 7.65 15.77
C THR A 307 4.19 7.19 16.84
N ALA A 308 4.60 8.11 17.71
CA ALA A 308 5.41 7.74 18.87
C ALA A 308 4.59 6.89 19.83
N ASP A 309 5.27 5.97 20.54
CA ASP A 309 4.67 5.05 21.50
C ASP A 309 3.52 4.23 20.88
N GLU A 310 3.70 3.81 19.65
CA GLU A 310 2.79 2.95 18.92
C GLU A 310 2.37 1.75 19.76
N TYR A 311 1.08 1.39 19.72
CA TYR A 311 0.53 0.25 20.44
C TYR A 311 -0.66 -0.36 19.72
N VAL A 312 -0.92 -1.62 20.04
CA VAL A 312 -2.17 -2.33 19.70
C VAL A 312 -2.81 -2.85 20.98
N LEU A 313 -4.13 -3.06 21.00
CA LEU A 313 -4.78 -3.76 22.10
C LEU A 313 -4.68 -5.27 21.88
N LEU A 314 -4.37 -6.01 22.95
CA LEU A 314 -4.34 -7.48 22.90
C LEU A 314 -5.72 -8.06 22.58
N SER A 315 -6.79 -7.40 23.06
CA SER A 315 -8.17 -7.72 22.71
C SER A 315 -8.46 -7.54 21.22
N GLU A 316 -7.93 -6.49 20.56
CA GLU A 316 -8.08 -6.28 19.12
C GLU A 316 -7.47 -7.43 18.30
N ILE A 317 -6.34 -7.99 18.74
CA ILE A 317 -5.70 -9.15 18.10
C ILE A 317 -6.62 -10.38 18.25
N GLY A 318 -7.12 -10.65 19.47
CA GLY A 318 -8.02 -11.78 19.73
C GLY A 318 -9.32 -11.71 18.94
N GLU A 319 -9.97 -10.53 18.94
CA GLU A 319 -11.18 -10.27 18.16
C GLU A 319 -10.90 -10.36 16.65
N GLY A 320 -9.77 -9.81 16.21
CA GLY A 320 -9.33 -9.83 14.81
C GLY A 320 -9.19 -11.25 14.26
N ILE A 321 -8.61 -12.17 15.03
CA ILE A 321 -8.52 -13.60 14.68
C ILE A 321 -9.93 -14.18 14.46
N GLY A 322 -10.85 -13.95 15.39
CA GLY A 322 -12.24 -14.43 15.29
C GLY A 322 -12.95 -13.88 14.05
N ILE A 323 -12.74 -12.61 13.73
CA ILE A 323 -13.34 -11.97 12.55
C ILE A 323 -12.72 -12.52 11.25
N TYR A 324 -11.42 -12.73 11.19
CA TYR A 324 -10.78 -13.36 10.04
C TYR A 324 -11.26 -14.80 9.82
N GLU A 325 -11.40 -15.57 10.90
CA GLU A 325 -11.95 -16.93 10.82
C GLU A 325 -13.37 -16.93 10.30
N GLU A 326 -14.21 -16.01 10.76
CA GLU A 326 -15.58 -15.87 10.26
C GLU A 326 -15.59 -15.44 8.79
N PHE A 327 -14.73 -14.48 8.40
CA PHE A 327 -14.57 -14.08 7.00
C PHE A 327 -14.24 -15.27 6.09
N ILE A 328 -13.30 -16.13 6.49
CA ILE A 328 -12.93 -17.34 5.72
C ILE A 328 -14.13 -18.27 5.57
N ARG A 329 -14.91 -18.52 6.67
CA ARG A 329 -16.11 -19.35 6.61
C ARG A 329 -17.17 -18.77 5.67
N GLN A 330 -17.43 -17.46 5.75
CA GLN A 330 -18.37 -16.77 4.88
C GLN A 330 -17.94 -16.84 3.41
N LEU A 331 -16.63 -16.61 3.13
CA LEU A 331 -16.10 -16.71 1.78
C LEU A 331 -16.25 -18.14 1.22
N ALA A 332 -15.99 -19.15 2.03
CA ALA A 332 -16.16 -20.55 1.64
C ALA A 332 -17.63 -20.92 1.35
N GLY A 333 -18.57 -20.25 2.00
CA GLY A 333 -20.00 -20.45 1.72
C GLY A 333 -20.52 -19.67 0.51
N ILE A 334 -19.74 -18.72 -0.01
CA ILE A 334 -20.10 -17.89 -1.17
C ILE A 334 -19.51 -18.47 -2.48
N LEU A 335 -18.33 -19.08 -2.41
CA LEU A 335 -17.64 -19.75 -3.53
C LEU A 335 -18.09 -21.21 -3.69
#